data_aa62898fbdb2bff72507084206c19117
#
_entry.id   aa62898fbdb2bff72507084206c19117
#
_cell.length_a   1.000
_cell.length_b   1.000
_cell.length_c   1.000
_cell.angle_alpha   90.00
_cell.angle_beta   90.00
_cell.angle_gamma   90.00
#
_symmetry.space_group_name_H-M   'P 1'
#
loop_
_entity.id
_entity.type
_entity.pdbx_description
1 polymer ?
#
loop_
_entity_poly.entity_id
_entity_poly.type
_entity_poly.pdbx_seq_one_letter_code
_entity_poly.pdbx_strand_id
1 'polypeptide(L)'
;HLSLRRQRQMCIRDSDNVCHVVGKDILRFHAIYWPIMLMALDIPIRFKLYVHGWILTKDGKMSKSKGNAVYPMDLIDRFGIDAVRYYLAKELPLGNDGLFSYERFIERYNFELANDLGNLVSRSISMINKYCDGVVPNKDIVKSGEYEQSLCEVANKAITKTIACFDKFRIQDGIGETWQLIKRANKYIDETAPWVLAKDDNKREELASVMYHLAESLRIIAILIAPYLVAVSYTHLRAHET
;
A
#
# COMPACT_ATOMS: atom_id res chain seq x y z
N HIS A 1 13.81 28.80 15.37
CA HIS A 1 12.49 28.43 14.84
C HIS A 1 11.98 29.31 13.70
N LEU A 2 12.22 30.63 13.72
CA LEU A 2 11.81 31.57 12.66
C LEU A 2 12.63 31.39 11.36
N SER A 3 13.93 31.10 11.46
CA SER A 3 14.80 30.84 10.30
C SER A 3 14.41 29.57 9.54
N LEU A 4 14.05 28.51 10.24
CA LEU A 4 13.56 27.26 9.63
C LEU A 4 12.19 27.44 8.96
N ARG A 5 11.32 28.29 9.50
CA ARG A 5 10.05 28.66 8.85
C ARG A 5 10.29 29.46 7.56
N ARG A 6 11.23 30.38 7.55
CA ARG A 6 11.59 31.16 6.36
C ARG A 6 12.22 30.30 5.28
N GLN A 7 13.13 29.38 5.64
CA GLN A 7 13.69 28.41 4.69
C GLN A 7 12.63 27.49 4.09
N ARG A 8 11.69 26.97 4.88
CA ARG A 8 10.57 26.20 4.36
C ARG A 8 9.69 27.00 3.40
N GLN A 9 9.40 28.26 3.72
CA GLN A 9 8.63 29.14 2.83
C GLN A 9 9.37 29.45 1.52
N MET A 10 10.70 29.62 1.56
CA MET A 10 11.51 29.80 0.34
C MET A 10 11.52 28.54 -0.52
N CYS A 11 11.74 27.36 0.06
CA CYS A 11 11.69 26.09 -0.68
C CYS A 11 10.32 25.83 -1.31
N ILE A 12 9.23 26.21 -0.65
CA ILE A 12 7.86 26.08 -1.21
C ILE A 12 7.64 27.09 -2.35
N ARG A 13 8.17 28.30 -2.26
CA ARG A 13 8.04 29.34 -3.29
C ARG A 13 8.80 29.02 -4.58
N ASP A 14 9.97 28.42 -4.44
CA ASP A 14 10.91 28.21 -5.56
C ASP A 14 10.87 26.79 -6.13
N SER A 15 10.07 25.89 -5.54
CA SER A 15 9.94 24.52 -6.01
C SER A 15 8.93 24.41 -7.15
N ASP A 16 9.38 23.91 -8.30
CA ASP A 16 8.52 23.59 -9.44
C ASP A 16 7.63 22.35 -9.21
N ASN A 17 7.82 21.65 -8.08
CA ASN A 17 7.16 20.38 -7.76
C ASN A 17 6.29 20.45 -6.50
N VAL A 18 5.74 21.61 -6.16
CA VAL A 18 4.80 21.72 -5.03
C VAL A 18 3.51 20.98 -5.37
N CYS A 19 3.08 20.12 -4.44
CA CYS A 19 1.81 19.43 -4.51
C CYS A 19 0.93 19.82 -3.32
N HIS A 20 -0.23 20.38 -3.60
CA HIS A 20 -1.27 20.69 -2.61
C HIS A 20 -2.26 19.53 -2.57
N VAL A 21 -2.36 18.85 -1.43
CA VAL A 21 -3.39 17.84 -1.19
C VAL A 21 -4.42 18.43 -0.25
N VAL A 22 -5.65 18.62 -0.72
CA VAL A 22 -6.69 19.35 0.01
C VAL A 22 -8.04 18.65 -0.06
N GLY A 23 -8.90 18.91 0.90
CA GLY A 23 -10.31 18.49 0.85
C GLY A 23 -11.12 19.35 -0.13
N LYS A 24 -12.19 18.79 -0.68
CA LYS A 24 -13.04 19.50 -1.62
C LYS A 24 -13.77 20.71 -1.04
N ASP A 25 -13.85 20.83 0.29
CA ASP A 25 -14.42 21.98 0.98
C ASP A 25 -13.62 23.27 0.75
N ILE A 26 -12.29 23.15 0.58
CA ILE A 26 -11.41 24.30 0.31
C ILE A 26 -10.93 24.36 -1.16
N LEU A 27 -11.51 23.53 -2.04
CA LEU A 27 -11.14 23.48 -3.46
C LEU A 27 -11.23 24.88 -4.11
N ARG A 28 -12.30 25.63 -3.88
CA ARG A 28 -12.50 26.94 -4.48
C ARG A 28 -11.37 27.92 -4.15
N PHE A 29 -10.88 27.87 -2.93
CA PHE A 29 -9.78 28.74 -2.49
C PHE A 29 -8.47 28.39 -3.20
N HIS A 30 -8.17 27.11 -3.40
CA HIS A 30 -6.92 26.64 -4.00
C HIS A 30 -6.95 26.60 -5.53
N ALA A 31 -8.13 26.38 -6.13
CA ALA A 31 -8.23 26.24 -7.58
C ALA A 31 -8.64 27.55 -8.30
N ILE A 32 -9.23 28.49 -7.59
CA ILE A 32 -9.72 29.76 -8.18
C ILE A 32 -9.03 30.97 -7.53
N TYR A 33 -9.27 31.19 -6.25
CA TYR A 33 -8.81 32.45 -5.61
C TYR A 33 -7.29 32.53 -5.50
N TRP A 34 -6.64 31.44 -5.12
CA TRP A 34 -5.18 31.42 -5.02
C TRP A 34 -4.48 31.61 -6.38
N PRO A 35 -4.83 30.94 -7.45
CA PRO A 35 -4.31 31.23 -8.79
C PRO A 35 -4.54 32.68 -9.24
N ILE A 36 -5.72 33.25 -9.00
CA ILE A 36 -6.00 34.66 -9.34
C ILE A 36 -5.05 35.60 -8.59
N MET A 37 -4.80 35.37 -7.30
CA MET A 37 -3.86 36.17 -6.51
C MET A 37 -2.43 36.06 -7.05
N LEU A 38 -2.00 34.85 -7.42
CA LEU A 38 -0.66 34.66 -8.01
C LEU A 38 -0.53 35.38 -9.34
N MET A 39 -1.55 35.26 -10.21
CA MET A 39 -1.59 35.98 -11.49
C MET A 39 -1.56 37.50 -11.33
N ALA A 40 -2.30 38.06 -10.35
CA ALA A 40 -2.29 39.47 -10.08
C ALA A 40 -0.94 40.00 -9.54
N LEU A 41 -0.10 39.13 -9.02
CA LEU A 41 1.24 39.40 -8.53
C LEU A 41 2.34 39.03 -9.53
N ASP A 42 2.01 38.66 -10.76
CA ASP A 42 2.92 38.17 -11.78
C ASP A 42 3.77 36.96 -11.30
N ILE A 43 3.22 36.14 -10.37
CA ILE A 43 3.86 34.93 -9.87
C ILE A 43 3.36 33.73 -10.69
N PRO A 44 4.25 32.93 -11.29
CA PRO A 44 3.83 31.77 -12.07
C PRO A 44 3.20 30.70 -11.18
N ILE A 45 2.14 30.06 -11.71
CA ILE A 45 1.46 28.93 -11.05
C ILE A 45 2.29 27.66 -11.26
N ARG A 46 2.99 27.20 -10.22
CA ARG A 46 3.94 26.07 -10.25
C ARG A 46 3.55 24.92 -9.32
N PHE A 47 2.28 24.74 -9.02
CA PHE A 47 1.83 23.67 -8.14
C PHE A 47 0.88 22.71 -8.84
N LYS A 48 0.85 21.48 -8.34
CA LYS A 48 -0.19 20.51 -8.63
C LYS A 48 -1.22 20.53 -7.51
N LEU A 49 -2.50 20.42 -7.83
CA LEU A 49 -3.58 20.40 -6.87
C LEU A 49 -4.29 19.04 -6.93
N TYR A 50 -4.27 18.32 -5.79
CA TYR A 50 -5.02 17.08 -5.62
C TYR A 50 -6.11 17.29 -4.59
N VAL A 51 -7.33 16.89 -4.96
CA VAL A 51 -8.51 17.14 -4.15
C VAL A 51 -9.14 15.81 -3.78
N HIS A 52 -9.23 15.52 -2.49
CA HIS A 52 -9.96 14.37 -1.98
C HIS A 52 -11.40 14.76 -1.61
N GLY A 53 -12.31 13.77 -1.72
CA GLY A 53 -13.71 13.92 -1.33
C GLY A 53 -13.92 14.00 0.19
N TRP A 54 -15.16 14.14 0.59
CA TRP A 54 -15.53 14.04 2.01
C TRP A 54 -15.56 12.59 2.45
N ILE A 55 -15.33 12.41 3.75
CA ILE A 55 -15.62 11.15 4.44
C ILE A 55 -17.04 11.29 4.98
N LEU A 56 -17.95 10.50 4.43
CA LEU A 56 -19.34 10.46 4.81
C LEU A 56 -19.59 9.27 5.75
N THR A 57 -20.59 9.38 6.59
CA THR A 57 -21.19 8.26 7.32
C THR A 57 -22.56 7.91 6.72
N LYS A 58 -23.19 6.86 7.21
CA LYS A 58 -24.59 6.52 6.82
C LYS A 58 -25.55 7.70 7.02
N ASP A 59 -25.25 8.57 8.02
CA ASP A 59 -26.03 9.77 8.35
C ASP A 59 -25.59 11.03 7.56
N GLY A 60 -24.76 10.85 6.55
CA GLY A 60 -24.23 11.92 5.70
C GLY A 60 -22.91 12.49 6.19
N LYS A 61 -22.69 13.79 6.01
CA LYS A 61 -21.41 14.45 6.38
C LYS A 61 -21.17 14.37 7.88
N MET A 62 -19.94 13.97 8.28
CA MET A 62 -19.53 13.97 9.67
C MET A 62 -19.61 15.37 10.28
N SER A 63 -20.18 15.48 11.47
CA SER A 63 -20.28 16.74 12.21
C SER A 63 -20.18 16.47 13.71
N LYS A 64 -19.38 17.27 14.41
CA LYS A 64 -19.27 17.20 15.88
C LYS A 64 -20.63 17.46 16.55
N SER A 65 -21.42 18.39 16.00
CA SER A 65 -22.76 18.72 16.54
C SER A 65 -23.80 17.62 16.39
N LYS A 66 -23.62 16.72 15.40
CA LYS A 66 -24.49 15.56 15.20
C LYS A 66 -24.03 14.31 15.95
N GLY A 67 -22.86 14.35 16.59
CA GLY A 67 -22.31 13.18 17.31
C GLY A 67 -21.89 12.00 16.43
N ASN A 68 -21.86 12.18 15.09
CA ASN A 68 -21.50 11.13 14.13
C ASN A 68 -20.04 11.25 13.65
N ALA A 69 -19.21 12.02 14.35
CA ALA A 69 -17.80 12.14 14.05
C ALA A 69 -17.03 10.89 14.48
N VAL A 70 -16.24 10.33 13.58
CA VAL A 70 -15.30 9.23 13.88
C VAL A 70 -13.94 9.82 14.17
N TYR A 71 -13.40 9.51 15.33
CA TYR A 71 -12.07 9.99 15.72
C TYR A 71 -11.00 8.97 15.31
N PRO A 72 -10.00 9.38 14.52
CA PRO A 72 -8.96 8.46 14.08
C PRO A 72 -8.18 7.80 15.21
N MET A 73 -8.00 8.49 16.34
CA MET A 73 -7.29 7.93 17.50
C MET A 73 -7.99 6.72 18.08
N ASP A 74 -9.32 6.73 18.16
CA ASP A 74 -10.10 5.59 18.68
C ASP A 74 -9.93 4.35 17.79
N LEU A 75 -9.78 4.55 16.48
CA LEU A 75 -9.49 3.48 15.53
C LEU A 75 -8.05 3.00 15.65
N ILE A 76 -7.09 3.92 15.80
CA ILE A 76 -5.67 3.60 15.95
C ILE A 76 -5.43 2.79 17.23
N ASP A 77 -6.04 3.18 18.32
CA ASP A 77 -5.90 2.49 19.61
C ASP A 77 -6.45 1.05 19.57
N ARG A 78 -7.48 0.81 18.76
CA ARG A 78 -8.10 -0.52 18.63
C ARG A 78 -7.47 -1.42 17.57
N PHE A 79 -7.09 -0.86 16.42
CA PHE A 79 -6.72 -1.62 15.23
C PHE A 79 -5.28 -1.36 14.75
N GLY A 80 -4.59 -0.39 15.35
CA GLY A 80 -3.28 0.05 14.92
C GLY A 80 -3.31 1.05 13.77
N ILE A 81 -2.24 1.83 13.66
CA ILE A 81 -2.14 2.93 12.68
C ILE A 81 -2.17 2.43 11.23
N ASP A 82 -1.53 1.31 10.94
CA ASP A 82 -1.44 0.78 9.57
C ASP A 82 -2.80 0.35 9.03
N ALA A 83 -3.65 -0.23 9.86
CA ALA A 83 -5.02 -0.61 9.47
C ALA A 83 -5.85 0.64 9.11
N VAL A 84 -5.73 1.71 9.90
CA VAL A 84 -6.43 2.97 9.63
C VAL A 84 -5.91 3.62 8.36
N ARG A 85 -4.60 3.70 8.16
CA ARG A 85 -3.98 4.24 6.94
C ARG A 85 -4.40 3.45 5.70
N TYR A 86 -4.35 2.11 5.79
CA TYR A 86 -4.78 1.23 4.70
C TYR A 86 -6.23 1.49 4.30
N TYR A 87 -7.14 1.49 5.30
CA TYR A 87 -8.56 1.72 5.05
C TYR A 87 -8.81 3.07 4.36
N LEU A 88 -8.22 4.15 4.89
CA LEU A 88 -8.38 5.48 4.31
C LEU A 88 -7.83 5.56 2.88
N ALA A 89 -6.65 4.98 2.64
CA ALA A 89 -6.05 4.94 1.31
C ALA A 89 -6.86 4.10 0.29
N LYS A 90 -7.55 3.06 0.79
CA LYS A 90 -8.34 2.13 -0.04
C LYS A 90 -9.75 2.63 -0.32
N GLU A 91 -10.42 3.27 0.65
CA GLU A 91 -11.85 3.63 0.56
C GLU A 91 -12.07 5.12 0.22
N LEU A 92 -11.02 5.94 0.16
CA LEU A 92 -11.12 7.35 -0.18
C LEU A 92 -10.50 7.63 -1.55
N PRO A 93 -11.23 7.38 -2.65
CA PRO A 93 -10.75 7.70 -3.98
C PRO A 93 -10.61 9.21 -4.15
N LEU A 94 -9.60 9.63 -4.90
CA LEU A 94 -9.47 11.04 -5.27
C LEU A 94 -10.66 11.48 -6.15
N GLY A 95 -11.17 12.69 -5.86
CA GLY A 95 -12.26 13.30 -6.62
C GLY A 95 -13.66 12.84 -6.22
N ASN A 96 -13.82 11.76 -5.47
CA ASN A 96 -15.12 11.25 -5.03
C ASN A 96 -15.22 11.23 -3.51
N ASP A 97 -16.44 11.22 -2.98
CA ASP A 97 -16.70 11.07 -1.56
C ASP A 97 -16.56 9.59 -1.16
N GLY A 98 -15.95 9.34 -0.01
CA GLY A 98 -15.83 8.01 0.59
C GLY A 98 -16.86 7.81 1.70
N LEU A 99 -17.40 6.60 1.80
CA LEU A 99 -18.32 6.23 2.86
C LEU A 99 -17.57 5.43 3.94
N PHE A 100 -17.48 6.00 5.14
CA PHE A 100 -16.97 5.28 6.29
C PHE A 100 -18.08 4.45 6.95
N SER A 101 -17.79 3.18 7.21
CA SER A 101 -18.55 2.36 8.15
C SER A 101 -17.63 1.40 8.91
N TYR A 102 -17.97 1.09 10.16
CA TYR A 102 -17.20 0.14 10.97
C TYR A 102 -17.26 -1.27 10.36
N GLU A 103 -18.38 -1.65 9.79
CA GLU A 103 -18.55 -2.95 9.14
C GLU A 103 -17.57 -3.12 7.99
N ARG A 104 -17.48 -2.11 7.09
CA ARG A 104 -16.51 -2.11 5.98
C ARG A 104 -15.07 -2.07 6.48
N PHE A 105 -14.80 -1.31 7.55
CA PHE A 105 -13.47 -1.28 8.15
C PHE A 105 -13.04 -2.66 8.63
N ILE A 106 -13.89 -3.35 9.39
CA ILE A 106 -13.64 -4.70 9.92
C ILE A 106 -13.53 -5.72 8.78
N GLU A 107 -14.38 -5.61 7.77
CA GLU A 107 -14.33 -6.47 6.58
C GLU A 107 -12.98 -6.35 5.87
N ARG A 108 -12.52 -5.12 5.57
CA ARG A 108 -11.20 -4.89 4.95
C ARG A 108 -10.06 -5.39 5.81
N TYR A 109 -10.13 -5.13 7.11
CA TYR A 109 -9.13 -5.61 8.07
C TYR A 109 -9.01 -7.13 8.05
N ASN A 110 -10.13 -7.84 8.15
CA ASN A 110 -10.15 -9.29 8.23
C ASN A 110 -9.80 -9.95 6.89
N PHE A 111 -10.41 -9.53 5.78
CA PHE A 111 -10.23 -10.20 4.50
C PHE A 111 -8.93 -9.80 3.81
N GLU A 112 -8.62 -8.53 3.76
CA GLU A 112 -7.45 -8.09 3.00
C GLU A 112 -6.16 -8.14 3.85
N LEU A 113 -6.16 -7.55 5.06
CA LEU A 113 -4.94 -7.52 5.86
C LEU A 113 -4.66 -8.84 6.57
N ALA A 114 -5.64 -9.44 7.24
CA ALA A 114 -5.42 -10.68 7.98
C ALA A 114 -5.38 -11.89 7.04
N ASN A 115 -6.42 -12.10 6.21
CA ASN A 115 -6.51 -13.31 5.39
C ASN A 115 -5.60 -13.26 4.16
N ASP A 116 -5.63 -12.19 3.35
CA ASP A 116 -4.83 -12.18 2.13
C ASP A 116 -3.34 -11.98 2.46
N LEU A 117 -2.99 -10.84 3.10
CA LEU A 117 -1.59 -10.50 3.36
C LEU A 117 -1.01 -11.30 4.54
N GLY A 118 -1.70 -11.34 5.68
CA GLY A 118 -1.24 -12.01 6.89
C GLY A 118 -1.02 -13.50 6.68
N ASN A 119 -1.93 -14.19 6.00
CA ASN A 119 -1.75 -15.61 5.67
C ASN A 119 -0.58 -15.83 4.71
N LEU A 120 -0.42 -15.00 3.68
CA LEU A 120 0.71 -15.12 2.76
C LEU A 120 2.04 -15.04 3.51
N VAL A 121 2.19 -14.02 4.37
CA VAL A 121 3.41 -13.82 5.17
C VAL A 121 3.65 -14.99 6.13
N SER A 122 2.65 -15.33 6.92
CA SER A 122 2.75 -16.41 7.92
C SER A 122 3.07 -17.76 7.29
N ARG A 123 2.37 -18.13 6.21
CA ARG A 123 2.61 -19.39 5.49
C ARG A 123 4.02 -19.42 4.88
N SER A 124 4.42 -18.35 4.19
CA SER A 124 5.72 -18.30 3.52
C SER A 124 6.88 -18.37 4.51
N ILE A 125 6.86 -17.56 5.59
CA ILE A 125 7.90 -17.57 6.61
C ILE A 125 7.94 -18.94 7.33
N SER A 126 6.79 -19.50 7.68
CA SER A 126 6.73 -20.82 8.33
C SER A 126 7.32 -21.92 7.46
N MET A 127 7.07 -21.89 6.13
CA MET A 127 7.62 -22.84 5.19
C MET A 127 9.13 -22.65 4.98
N ILE A 128 9.61 -21.42 4.87
CA ILE A 128 11.05 -21.13 4.77
C ILE A 128 11.78 -21.61 6.03
N ASN A 129 11.25 -21.33 7.21
CA ASN A 129 11.82 -21.80 8.47
C ASN A 129 11.84 -23.34 8.54
N LYS A 130 10.78 -23.98 8.12
CA LYS A 130 10.64 -25.45 8.22
C LYS A 130 11.46 -26.22 7.19
N TYR A 131 11.56 -25.71 5.96
CA TYR A 131 12.13 -26.45 4.83
C TYR A 131 13.52 -25.96 4.40
N CYS A 132 13.89 -24.76 4.81
CA CYS A 132 15.14 -24.10 4.44
C CYS A 132 15.91 -23.55 5.66
N ASP A 133 15.60 -24.04 6.88
CA ASP A 133 16.25 -23.64 8.14
C ASP A 133 16.28 -22.11 8.36
N GLY A 134 15.24 -21.39 7.90
CA GLY A 134 15.14 -19.95 8.00
C GLY A 134 15.99 -19.15 7.00
N VAL A 135 16.68 -19.82 6.09
CA VAL A 135 17.52 -19.17 5.07
C VAL A 135 16.81 -19.17 3.72
N VAL A 136 16.70 -18.00 3.11
CA VAL A 136 16.15 -17.91 1.75
C VAL A 136 17.11 -18.56 0.76
N PRO A 137 16.65 -19.50 -0.08
CA PRO A 137 17.51 -20.16 -1.07
C PRO A 137 18.13 -19.20 -2.06
N ASN A 138 19.30 -19.57 -2.62
CA ASN A 138 20.00 -18.74 -3.60
C ASN A 138 19.27 -18.70 -4.95
N LYS A 139 19.34 -17.56 -5.63
CA LYS A 139 18.78 -17.33 -6.97
C LYS A 139 19.30 -18.35 -8.02
N ASP A 140 20.52 -18.86 -7.85
CA ASP A 140 21.15 -19.75 -8.83
C ASP A 140 20.43 -21.10 -8.97
N ILE A 141 19.54 -21.45 -8.01
CA ILE A 141 18.76 -22.71 -8.00
C ILE A 141 17.38 -22.52 -8.66
N VAL A 142 17.04 -21.32 -9.11
CA VAL A 142 15.70 -20.98 -9.57
C VAL A 142 15.38 -21.70 -10.88
N LYS A 143 14.32 -22.50 -10.87
CA LYS A 143 13.74 -23.12 -12.05
C LYS A 143 12.60 -22.25 -12.57
N SER A 144 12.45 -22.19 -13.90
CA SER A 144 11.38 -21.45 -14.55
C SER A 144 10.35 -22.45 -15.10
N GLY A 145 9.24 -22.59 -14.39
CA GLY A 145 8.06 -23.32 -14.82
C GLY A 145 6.91 -22.36 -15.19
N GLU A 146 5.77 -22.90 -15.54
CA GLU A 146 4.58 -22.13 -15.92
C GLU A 146 4.06 -21.28 -14.74
N TYR A 147 4.05 -21.82 -13.54
CA TYR A 147 3.58 -21.12 -12.34
C TYR A 147 4.50 -19.98 -11.94
N GLU A 148 5.82 -20.18 -12.04
CA GLU A 148 6.85 -19.17 -11.79
C GLU A 148 6.77 -18.02 -12.79
N GLN A 149 6.62 -18.34 -14.08
CA GLN A 149 6.44 -17.33 -15.12
C GLN A 149 5.21 -16.46 -14.86
N SER A 150 4.07 -17.10 -14.60
CA SER A 150 2.83 -16.38 -14.25
C SER A 150 2.98 -15.50 -13.01
N LEU A 151 3.68 -15.97 -11.98
CA LEU A 151 3.95 -15.16 -10.77
C LEU A 151 4.85 -13.96 -11.09
N CYS A 152 5.93 -14.17 -11.85
CA CYS A 152 6.85 -13.11 -12.27
C CYS A 152 6.17 -12.06 -13.16
N GLU A 153 5.30 -12.47 -14.07
CA GLU A 153 4.53 -11.55 -14.91
C GLU A 153 3.60 -10.66 -14.06
N VAL A 154 2.89 -11.26 -13.11
CA VAL A 154 2.02 -10.50 -12.19
C VAL A 154 2.84 -9.57 -11.30
N ALA A 155 4.01 -9.99 -10.83
CA ALA A 155 4.90 -9.15 -10.02
C ALA A 155 5.40 -7.93 -10.81
N ASN A 156 5.90 -8.13 -12.03
CA ASN A 156 6.35 -7.05 -12.90
C ASN A 156 5.22 -6.06 -13.25
N LYS A 157 4.03 -6.58 -13.52
CA LYS A 157 2.84 -5.78 -13.77
C LYS A 157 2.43 -4.98 -12.53
N ALA A 158 2.46 -5.61 -11.34
CA ALA A 158 2.13 -4.93 -10.09
C ALA A 158 3.11 -3.78 -9.82
N ILE A 159 4.43 -3.99 -9.97
CA ILE A 159 5.44 -2.94 -9.81
C ILE A 159 5.14 -1.75 -10.73
N THR A 160 5.07 -2.02 -12.04
CA THR A 160 4.92 -0.97 -13.06
C THR A 160 3.62 -0.19 -12.87
N LYS A 161 2.50 -0.90 -12.64
CA LYS A 161 1.19 -0.27 -12.51
C LYS A 161 1.01 0.45 -11.17
N THR A 162 1.51 -0.10 -10.06
CA THR A 162 1.44 0.57 -8.76
C THR A 162 2.18 1.90 -8.79
N ILE A 163 3.41 1.92 -9.34
CA ILE A 163 4.18 3.16 -9.48
C ILE A 163 3.43 4.16 -10.38
N ALA A 164 2.97 3.73 -11.55
CA ALA A 164 2.24 4.60 -12.47
C ALA A 164 0.91 5.13 -11.88
N CYS A 165 0.25 4.37 -11.00
CA CYS A 165 -0.92 4.83 -10.29
C CYS A 165 -0.56 5.87 -9.22
N PHE A 166 0.51 5.63 -8.45
CA PHE A 166 0.96 6.56 -7.41
C PHE A 166 1.47 7.88 -7.97
N ASP A 167 2.18 7.87 -9.09
CA ASP A 167 2.60 9.09 -9.80
C ASP A 167 1.41 9.97 -10.24
N LYS A 168 0.25 9.34 -10.44
CA LYS A 168 -1.01 10.02 -10.77
C LYS A 168 -1.92 10.22 -9.55
N PHE A 169 -1.44 9.95 -8.35
CA PHE A 169 -2.20 9.96 -7.09
C PHE A 169 -3.46 9.05 -7.09
N ARG A 170 -3.49 8.05 -7.95
CA ARG A 170 -4.52 7.00 -7.96
C ARG A 170 -4.17 5.91 -6.94
N ILE A 171 -4.11 6.29 -5.66
CA ILE A 171 -3.59 5.43 -4.58
C ILE A 171 -4.41 4.14 -4.45
N GLN A 172 -5.74 4.26 -4.49
CA GLN A 172 -6.66 3.12 -4.42
C GLN A 172 -6.38 2.07 -5.50
N ASP A 173 -6.16 2.52 -6.74
CA ASP A 173 -5.88 1.63 -7.86
C ASP A 173 -4.51 0.96 -7.71
N GLY A 174 -3.49 1.71 -7.26
CA GLY A 174 -2.16 1.16 -6.98
C GLY A 174 -2.19 0.09 -5.88
N ILE A 175 -2.97 0.30 -4.83
CA ILE A 175 -3.25 -0.73 -3.81
C ILE A 175 -3.89 -1.96 -4.47
N GLY A 176 -4.86 -1.76 -5.35
CA GLY A 176 -5.51 -2.86 -6.08
C GLY A 176 -4.53 -3.72 -6.88
N GLU A 177 -3.60 -3.10 -7.61
CA GLU A 177 -2.57 -3.82 -8.38
C GLU A 177 -1.61 -4.59 -7.45
N THR A 178 -1.23 -4.04 -6.30
CA THR A 178 -0.43 -4.76 -5.30
C THR A 178 -1.18 -5.98 -4.75
N TRP A 179 -2.50 -5.87 -4.52
CA TRP A 179 -3.33 -6.99 -4.05
C TRP A 179 -3.47 -8.12 -5.08
N GLN A 180 -3.37 -7.83 -6.38
CA GLN A 180 -3.31 -8.88 -7.40
C GLN A 180 -2.06 -9.77 -7.21
N LEU A 181 -0.91 -9.17 -6.88
CA LEU A 181 0.30 -9.94 -6.58
C LEU A 181 0.14 -10.78 -5.31
N ILE A 182 -0.43 -10.21 -4.23
CA ILE A 182 -0.70 -10.95 -2.98
C ILE A 182 -1.58 -12.18 -3.26
N LYS A 183 -2.68 -12.00 -4.00
CA LYS A 183 -3.59 -13.09 -4.37
C LYS A 183 -2.91 -14.13 -5.27
N ARG A 184 -2.09 -13.68 -6.23
CA ARG A 184 -1.34 -14.59 -7.10
C ARG A 184 -0.31 -15.40 -6.31
N ALA A 185 0.39 -14.79 -5.35
CA ALA A 185 1.35 -15.49 -4.50
C ALA A 185 0.67 -16.51 -3.57
N ASN A 186 -0.49 -16.19 -2.99
CA ASN A 186 -1.28 -17.19 -2.25
C ASN A 186 -1.69 -18.36 -3.13
N LYS A 187 -2.20 -18.10 -4.34
CA LYS A 187 -2.56 -19.13 -5.30
C LYS A 187 -1.36 -19.99 -5.72
N TYR A 188 -0.18 -19.39 -5.88
CA TYR A 188 1.07 -20.06 -6.20
C TYR A 188 1.47 -21.10 -5.12
N ILE A 189 1.26 -20.77 -3.84
CA ILE A 189 1.47 -21.74 -2.74
C ILE A 189 0.56 -22.96 -2.91
N ASP A 190 -0.69 -22.73 -3.28
CA ASP A 190 -1.66 -23.83 -3.41
C ASP A 190 -1.40 -24.68 -4.67
N GLU A 191 -0.98 -24.08 -5.78
CA GLU A 191 -0.62 -24.75 -7.04
C GLU A 191 0.66 -25.58 -6.93
N THR A 192 1.69 -25.05 -6.26
CA THR A 192 3.00 -25.72 -6.11
C THR A 192 3.02 -26.73 -4.97
N ALA A 193 2.08 -26.63 -4.03
CA ALA A 193 1.93 -27.52 -2.88
C ALA A 193 3.27 -27.88 -2.21
N PRO A 194 4.03 -26.91 -1.64
CA PRO A 194 5.39 -27.14 -1.13
C PRO A 194 5.50 -28.25 -0.09
N TRP A 195 4.43 -28.51 0.65
CA TRP A 195 4.35 -29.61 1.62
C TRP A 195 4.36 -31.01 0.97
N VAL A 196 4.03 -31.09 -0.33
CA VAL A 196 4.16 -32.34 -1.12
C VAL A 196 5.59 -32.46 -1.63
N LEU A 197 6.17 -31.37 -2.17
CA LEU A 197 7.56 -31.35 -2.64
C LEU A 197 8.53 -31.72 -1.53
N ALA A 198 8.27 -31.26 -0.30
CA ALA A 198 9.13 -31.53 0.87
C ALA A 198 9.16 -33.01 1.30
N LYS A 199 8.32 -33.89 0.77
CA LYS A 199 8.33 -35.33 1.07
C LYS A 199 9.23 -36.13 0.15
N ASP A 200 9.70 -35.54 -0.96
CA ASP A 200 10.51 -36.17 -1.97
C ASP A 200 11.89 -35.51 -2.04
N ASP A 201 12.92 -36.26 -1.62
CA ASP A 201 14.29 -35.74 -1.61
C ASP A 201 14.81 -35.35 -3.01
N ASN A 202 14.27 -35.94 -4.07
CA ASN A 202 14.62 -35.62 -5.47
C ASN A 202 14.05 -34.25 -5.91
N LYS A 203 13.11 -33.68 -5.15
CA LYS A 203 12.45 -32.39 -5.46
C LYS A 203 12.95 -31.25 -4.60
N ARG A 204 14.05 -31.39 -3.91
CA ARG A 204 14.62 -30.34 -3.05
C ARG A 204 14.95 -29.06 -3.80
N GLU A 205 15.48 -29.14 -5.03
CA GLU A 205 15.74 -27.96 -5.84
C GLU A 205 14.45 -27.25 -6.29
N GLU A 206 13.41 -27.99 -6.61
CA GLU A 206 12.10 -27.45 -6.96
C GLU A 206 11.48 -26.74 -5.75
N LEU A 207 11.53 -27.37 -4.58
CA LEU A 207 11.10 -26.76 -3.31
C LEU A 207 11.86 -25.47 -3.01
N ALA A 208 13.19 -25.48 -3.15
CA ALA A 208 14.04 -24.30 -2.94
C ALA A 208 13.68 -23.18 -3.91
N SER A 209 13.41 -23.50 -5.17
CA SER A 209 12.92 -22.53 -6.17
C SER A 209 11.61 -21.90 -5.75
N VAL A 210 10.64 -22.69 -5.28
CA VAL A 210 9.34 -22.19 -4.78
C VAL A 210 9.54 -21.26 -3.59
N MET A 211 10.40 -21.61 -2.62
CA MET A 211 10.66 -20.78 -1.45
C MET A 211 11.32 -19.45 -1.84
N TYR A 212 12.26 -19.47 -2.80
CA TYR A 212 12.85 -18.24 -3.34
C TYR A 212 11.81 -17.31 -3.95
N HIS A 213 10.94 -17.82 -4.82
CA HIS A 213 9.90 -17.00 -5.46
C HIS A 213 8.89 -16.41 -4.47
N LEU A 214 8.56 -17.15 -3.40
CA LEU A 214 7.72 -16.63 -2.33
C LEU A 214 8.41 -15.52 -1.54
N ALA A 215 9.68 -15.71 -1.18
CA ALA A 215 10.46 -14.70 -0.48
C ALA A 215 10.60 -13.42 -1.31
N GLU A 216 10.92 -13.55 -2.62
CA GLU A 216 11.06 -12.42 -3.53
C GLU A 216 9.71 -11.70 -3.74
N SER A 217 8.60 -12.45 -3.83
CA SER A 217 7.26 -11.86 -3.90
C SER A 217 6.93 -11.06 -2.64
N LEU A 218 7.26 -11.58 -1.45
CA LEU A 218 7.08 -10.86 -0.19
C LEU A 218 7.94 -9.60 -0.12
N ARG A 219 9.19 -9.65 -0.59
CA ARG A 219 10.07 -8.47 -0.66
C ARG A 219 9.48 -7.38 -1.55
N ILE A 220 9.00 -7.74 -2.74
CA ILE A 220 8.34 -6.81 -3.66
C ILE A 220 7.08 -6.23 -3.02
N ILE A 221 6.21 -7.07 -2.46
CA ILE A 221 4.99 -6.63 -1.77
C ILE A 221 5.34 -5.65 -0.64
N ALA A 222 6.33 -5.96 0.21
CA ALA A 222 6.73 -5.11 1.31
C ALA A 222 7.14 -3.70 0.84
N ILE A 223 7.86 -3.59 -0.28
CA ILE A 223 8.23 -2.31 -0.88
C ILE A 223 7.00 -1.57 -1.38
N LEU A 224 6.10 -2.25 -2.08
CA LEU A 224 4.90 -1.64 -2.66
C LEU A 224 3.88 -1.19 -1.61
N ILE A 225 3.81 -1.86 -0.44
CA ILE A 225 2.90 -1.48 0.65
C ILE A 225 3.48 -0.43 1.60
N ALA A 226 4.79 -0.19 1.57
CA ALA A 226 5.48 0.71 2.50
C ALA A 226 4.86 2.12 2.61
N PRO A 227 4.32 2.75 1.55
CA PRO A 227 3.74 4.07 1.65
C PRO A 227 2.50 4.16 2.57
N TYR A 228 1.77 3.07 2.76
CA TYR A 228 0.51 3.04 3.52
C TYR A 228 0.47 2.02 4.67
N LEU A 229 1.35 1.02 4.68
CA LEU A 229 1.53 0.05 5.77
C LEU A 229 2.97 0.13 6.30
N VAL A 230 3.31 1.22 6.98
CA VAL A 230 4.70 1.57 7.33
C VAL A 230 5.31 0.60 8.33
N ALA A 231 4.61 0.29 9.42
CA ALA A 231 5.11 -0.60 10.46
C ALA A 231 5.19 -2.05 9.99
N VAL A 232 4.16 -2.51 9.26
CA VAL A 232 4.11 -3.87 8.70
C VAL A 232 5.21 -4.08 7.67
N SER A 233 5.40 -3.14 6.73
CA SER A 233 6.45 -3.20 5.72
C SER A 233 7.84 -3.27 6.35
N TYR A 234 8.13 -2.42 7.33
CA TYR A 234 9.41 -2.42 8.03
C TYR A 234 9.71 -3.76 8.73
N THR A 235 8.71 -4.33 9.38
CA THR A 235 8.84 -5.64 10.05
C THR A 235 9.14 -6.75 9.03
N HIS A 236 8.48 -6.74 7.87
CA HIS A 236 8.70 -7.74 6.82
C HIS A 236 10.08 -7.62 6.18
N LEU A 237 10.54 -6.40 5.86
CA LEU A 237 11.87 -6.19 5.30
C LEU A 237 12.96 -6.63 6.28
N ARG A 238 12.81 -6.34 7.57
CA ARG A 238 13.75 -6.76 8.61
C ARG A 238 13.82 -8.28 8.79
N ALA A 239 12.72 -8.99 8.61
CA ALA A 239 12.71 -10.45 8.66
C ALA A 239 13.56 -11.09 7.54
N HIS A 240 13.85 -10.36 6.46
CA HIS A 240 14.71 -10.78 5.36
C HIS A 240 16.17 -10.39 5.53
N GLU A 241 16.52 -9.49 6.47
CA GLU A 241 17.91 -9.10 6.76
C GLU A 241 18.60 -10.06 7.73
N THR A 242 17.87 -10.91 8.39
CA THR A 242 18.37 -11.94 9.32
C THR A 242 18.32 -13.32 8.71
#